data_81933520e0f65aad86f0c5b502c2e12e
#
_entry.id   81933520e0f65aad86f0c5b502c2e12e
#
_cell.length_a   1.000
_cell.length_b   1.000
_cell.length_c   1.000
_cell.angle_alpha   90.00
_cell.angle_beta   90.00
_cell.angle_gamma   90.00
#
_symmetry.space_group_name_H-M   'P 1'
#
loop_
_entity.id
_entity.type
_entity.pdbx_description
1 polymer ?
#
loop_
_entity_poly.entity_id
_entity_poly.type
_entity_poly.pdbx_seq_one_letter_code
_entity_poly.pdbx_strand_id
1 'polypeptide(L)'
;MSFIKKTYETFRTSPALRTCVWIVLAIAAMLVAAHYLMLFGTRHGARCAVPDFTGVAIGDAEHLAKKHDLEIIVNDSLYVPVYDGGIVLEQNPKADVAVKPGRKVYVTINSFAQKSVKIPYVTGYSLRQAKNNLEIAGLEI
;
A
#
# COMPACT_ATOMS: atom_id res chain seq x y z
N MET A 1 -56.20 24.00 3.24
CA MET A 1 -56.34 23.36 1.91
C MET A 1 -56.27 24.34 0.72
N SER A 2 -56.33 25.65 0.95
CA SER A 2 -56.30 26.72 -0.07
C SER A 2 -54.89 27.04 -0.62
N PHE A 3 -53.84 26.90 0.18
CA PHE A 3 -52.45 27.28 -0.18
C PHE A 3 -51.84 26.37 -1.26
N ILE A 4 -52.08 25.08 -1.20
CA ILE A 4 -51.57 24.08 -2.15
C ILE A 4 -52.22 24.24 -3.53
N LYS A 5 -53.50 24.59 -3.60
CA LYS A 5 -54.21 24.86 -4.87
C LYS A 5 -53.65 26.11 -5.57
N LYS A 6 -53.37 27.17 -4.81
CA LYS A 6 -52.87 28.44 -5.34
C LYS A 6 -51.45 28.31 -5.90
N THR A 7 -50.56 27.52 -5.26
CA THR A 7 -49.21 27.20 -5.75
C THR A 7 -49.26 26.35 -7.01
N TYR A 8 -50.20 25.39 -7.11
CA TYR A 8 -50.35 24.54 -8.27
C TYR A 8 -50.83 25.32 -9.52
N GLU A 9 -51.72 26.28 -9.35
CA GLU A 9 -52.19 27.12 -10.44
C GLU A 9 -51.12 28.11 -10.95
N THR A 10 -50.33 28.69 -10.04
CA THR A 10 -49.19 29.56 -10.40
C THR A 10 -48.11 28.79 -11.13
N PHE A 11 -47.88 27.54 -10.79
CA PHE A 11 -46.93 26.62 -11.46
C PHE A 11 -47.38 26.28 -12.89
N ARG A 12 -48.69 26.17 -13.12
CA ARG A 12 -49.25 25.84 -14.44
C ARG A 12 -49.22 27.01 -15.42
N THR A 13 -49.21 28.25 -14.92
CA THR A 13 -49.39 29.47 -15.75
C THR A 13 -48.06 30.14 -16.13
N SER A 14 -46.97 29.88 -15.42
CA SER A 14 -45.67 30.53 -15.68
C SER A 14 -44.68 29.58 -16.33
N PRO A 15 -44.35 29.75 -17.64
CA PRO A 15 -43.35 28.88 -18.31
C PRO A 15 -41.97 28.96 -17.66
N ALA A 16 -41.62 30.12 -17.06
CA ALA A 16 -40.33 30.28 -16.36
C ALA A 16 -40.19 29.41 -15.11
N LEU A 17 -41.27 29.23 -14.32
CA LEU A 17 -41.24 28.34 -13.15
C LEU A 17 -41.08 26.87 -13.55
N ARG A 18 -41.70 26.45 -14.64
CA ARG A 18 -41.58 25.10 -15.16
C ARG A 18 -40.15 24.80 -15.60
N THR A 19 -39.50 25.72 -16.30
CA THR A 19 -38.08 25.56 -16.71
C THR A 19 -37.16 25.53 -15.52
N CYS A 20 -37.36 26.37 -14.50
CA CYS A 20 -36.56 26.31 -13.26
C CYS A 20 -36.67 24.96 -12.55
N VAL A 21 -37.90 24.41 -12.44
CA VAL A 21 -38.11 23.10 -11.81
C VAL A 21 -37.43 21.97 -12.62
N TRP A 22 -37.52 22.01 -13.95
CA TRP A 22 -36.83 21.01 -14.78
C TRP A 22 -35.31 21.10 -14.67
N ILE A 23 -34.78 22.32 -14.56
CA ILE A 23 -33.31 22.54 -14.36
C ILE A 23 -32.90 21.98 -12.99
N VAL A 24 -33.65 22.26 -11.93
CA VAL A 24 -33.35 21.72 -10.58
C VAL A 24 -33.41 20.19 -10.56
N LEU A 25 -34.43 19.59 -11.20
CA LEU A 25 -34.55 18.14 -11.33
C LEU A 25 -33.41 17.53 -12.14
N ALA A 26 -32.98 18.17 -13.21
CA ALA A 26 -31.87 17.74 -14.01
C ALA A 26 -30.55 17.78 -13.23
N ILE A 27 -30.32 18.86 -12.47
CA ILE A 27 -29.14 18.96 -11.59
C ILE A 27 -29.18 17.90 -10.49
N ALA A 28 -30.32 17.68 -9.85
CA ALA A 28 -30.49 16.65 -8.84
C ALA A 28 -30.23 15.25 -9.39
N ALA A 29 -30.77 14.94 -10.58
CA ALA A 29 -30.51 13.67 -11.26
C ALA A 29 -29.05 13.48 -11.63
N MET A 30 -28.36 14.55 -12.09
CA MET A 30 -26.94 14.52 -12.39
C MET A 30 -26.10 14.26 -11.14
N LEU A 31 -26.41 14.90 -10.01
CA LEU A 31 -25.72 14.69 -8.74
C LEU A 31 -25.91 13.26 -8.22
N VAL A 32 -27.12 12.72 -8.32
CA VAL A 32 -27.43 11.34 -7.94
C VAL A 32 -26.67 10.36 -8.84
N ALA A 33 -26.67 10.58 -10.15
CA ALA A 33 -25.92 9.76 -11.09
C ALA A 33 -24.40 9.81 -10.81
N ALA A 34 -23.85 10.99 -10.57
CA ALA A 34 -22.44 11.16 -10.21
C ALA A 34 -22.10 10.45 -8.90
N HIS A 35 -23.00 10.52 -7.90
CA HIS A 35 -22.83 9.81 -6.63
C HIS A 35 -22.78 8.28 -6.82
N TYR A 36 -23.70 7.72 -7.61
CA TYR A 36 -23.71 6.28 -7.92
C TYR A 36 -22.50 5.86 -8.76
N LEU A 37 -22.09 6.65 -9.74
CA LEU A 37 -20.87 6.41 -10.51
C LEU A 37 -19.63 6.40 -9.62
N MET A 38 -19.56 7.31 -8.66
CA MET A 38 -18.46 7.36 -7.69
C MET A 38 -18.47 6.15 -6.75
N LEU A 39 -19.65 5.70 -6.29
CA LEU A 39 -19.77 4.48 -5.47
C LEU A 39 -19.36 3.22 -6.24
N PHE A 40 -19.68 3.13 -7.53
CA PHE A 40 -19.34 1.98 -8.38
C PHE A 40 -17.87 2.00 -8.81
N GLY A 41 -17.31 3.19 -9.10
CA GLY A 41 -15.93 3.37 -9.57
C GLY A 41 -14.89 3.27 -8.44
N THR A 42 -15.26 3.64 -7.22
CA THR A 42 -14.38 3.50 -6.06
C THR A 42 -14.79 2.23 -5.31
N ARG A 43 -13.90 1.22 -5.28
CA ARG A 43 -14.07 0.00 -4.46
C ARG A 43 -14.00 0.36 -2.97
N HIS A 44 -14.92 1.22 -2.51
CA HIS A 44 -15.00 1.63 -1.12
C HIS A 44 -15.35 0.42 -0.25
N GLY A 45 -14.42 0.06 0.65
CA GLY A 45 -14.62 -1.02 1.63
C GLY A 45 -14.00 -2.37 1.26
N ALA A 46 -13.47 -2.56 0.05
CA ALA A 46 -12.69 -3.76 -0.23
C ALA A 46 -11.44 -3.78 0.66
N ARG A 47 -11.32 -4.80 1.49
CA ARG A 47 -10.15 -5.05 2.33
C ARG A 47 -9.68 -6.47 2.06
N CYS A 48 -8.38 -6.67 1.94
CA CYS A 48 -7.75 -7.98 1.93
C CYS A 48 -6.85 -8.12 3.15
N ALA A 49 -6.82 -9.30 3.74
CA ALA A 49 -5.84 -9.61 4.77
C ALA A 49 -4.49 -9.87 4.10
N VAL A 50 -3.42 -9.34 4.66
CA VAL A 50 -2.05 -9.60 4.20
C VAL A 50 -1.69 -11.03 4.58
N PRO A 51 -1.31 -11.91 3.63
CA PRO A 51 -0.80 -13.23 3.97
C PRO A 51 0.52 -13.17 4.72
N ASP A 52 0.88 -14.26 5.40
CA ASP A 52 2.21 -14.39 5.97
C ASP A 52 3.19 -14.82 4.87
N PHE A 53 4.17 -13.96 4.61
CA PHE A 53 5.26 -14.21 3.67
C PHE A 53 6.54 -14.63 4.37
N THR A 54 6.60 -14.58 5.71
CA THR A 54 7.79 -14.89 6.48
C THR A 54 8.20 -16.36 6.29
N GLY A 55 9.47 -16.60 6.00
CA GLY A 55 9.99 -17.94 5.73
C GLY A 55 9.70 -18.47 4.32
N VAL A 56 9.04 -17.70 3.46
CA VAL A 56 8.72 -18.07 2.08
C VAL A 56 9.77 -17.50 1.12
N ALA A 57 10.10 -18.23 0.05
CA ALA A 57 10.98 -17.72 -1.00
C ALA A 57 10.31 -16.54 -1.73
N ILE A 58 11.08 -15.52 -2.12
CA ILE A 58 10.55 -14.28 -2.70
C ILE A 58 9.68 -14.53 -3.94
N GLY A 59 10.04 -15.51 -4.79
CA GLY A 59 9.23 -15.86 -5.97
C GLY A 59 7.85 -16.40 -5.61
N ASP A 60 7.75 -17.26 -4.60
CA ASP A 60 6.48 -17.81 -4.13
C ASP A 60 5.65 -16.75 -3.40
N ALA A 61 6.32 -15.88 -2.62
CA ALA A 61 5.70 -14.75 -1.95
C ALA A 61 5.08 -13.78 -2.96
N GLU A 62 5.75 -13.46 -4.07
CA GLU A 62 5.21 -12.64 -5.16
C GLU A 62 3.97 -13.27 -5.81
N HIS A 63 3.99 -14.57 -6.05
CA HIS A 63 2.84 -15.29 -6.58
C HIS A 63 1.65 -15.27 -5.62
N LEU A 64 1.92 -15.45 -4.33
CA LEU A 64 0.90 -15.40 -3.28
C LEU A 64 0.32 -13.98 -3.14
N ALA A 65 1.16 -12.96 -3.17
CA ALA A 65 0.74 -11.57 -3.10
C ALA A 65 -0.19 -11.18 -4.27
N LYS A 66 0.14 -11.58 -5.50
CA LYS A 66 -0.69 -11.35 -6.69
C LYS A 66 -2.08 -11.97 -6.57
N LYS A 67 -2.21 -13.16 -5.94
CA LYS A 67 -3.52 -13.79 -5.68
C LYS A 67 -4.40 -12.97 -4.73
N HIS A 68 -3.79 -12.15 -3.88
CA HIS A 68 -4.47 -11.28 -2.91
C HIS A 68 -4.53 -9.82 -3.35
N ASP A 69 -4.28 -9.53 -4.64
CA ASP A 69 -4.20 -8.16 -5.16
C ASP A 69 -3.21 -7.28 -4.39
N LEU A 70 -2.06 -7.84 -4.01
CA LEU A 70 -0.97 -7.14 -3.32
C LEU A 70 0.28 -7.10 -4.18
N GLU A 71 1.14 -6.11 -3.95
CA GLU A 71 2.43 -5.95 -4.60
C GLU A 71 3.55 -6.09 -3.57
N ILE A 72 4.54 -6.98 -3.80
CA ILE A 72 5.72 -7.10 -2.95
C ILE A 72 6.82 -6.17 -3.45
N ILE A 73 7.47 -5.49 -2.52
CA ILE A 73 8.66 -4.67 -2.76
C ILE A 73 9.75 -5.09 -1.77
N VAL A 74 10.86 -5.55 -2.29
CA VAL A 74 12.06 -5.79 -1.48
C VAL A 74 12.65 -4.43 -1.09
N ASN A 75 12.60 -4.13 0.21
CA ASN A 75 13.09 -2.88 0.77
C ASN A 75 14.52 -2.99 1.26
N ASP A 76 14.89 -4.16 1.81
CA ASP A 76 16.19 -4.41 2.39
C ASP A 76 16.59 -5.88 2.28
N SER A 77 17.89 -6.16 2.48
CA SER A 77 18.41 -7.51 2.54
C SER A 77 19.42 -7.65 3.67
N LEU A 78 19.25 -8.68 4.48
CA LEU A 78 20.15 -9.02 5.59
C LEU A 78 20.74 -10.42 5.34
N TYR A 79 21.97 -10.63 5.76
CA TYR A 79 22.57 -11.96 5.70
C TYR A 79 22.38 -12.69 7.03
N VAL A 80 21.59 -13.76 7.01
CA VAL A 80 21.37 -14.65 8.14
C VAL A 80 21.77 -16.07 7.73
N PRO A 81 22.83 -16.66 8.29
CA PRO A 81 23.40 -17.95 7.83
C PRO A 81 22.44 -19.14 7.92
N VAL A 82 21.38 -19.05 8.74
CA VAL A 82 20.42 -20.13 8.98
C VAL A 82 19.42 -20.26 7.85
N TYR A 83 19.21 -19.21 7.04
CA TYR A 83 18.24 -19.19 5.96
C TYR A 83 18.92 -19.16 4.60
N ASP A 84 18.30 -19.80 3.62
CA ASP A 84 18.73 -19.69 2.23
C ASP A 84 18.54 -18.26 1.70
N GLY A 85 19.35 -17.90 0.69
CA GLY A 85 19.22 -16.60 0.03
C GLY A 85 17.85 -16.44 -0.63
N GLY A 86 17.27 -15.24 -0.51
CA GLY A 86 15.96 -14.91 -1.09
C GLY A 86 14.76 -15.32 -0.25
N ILE A 87 14.96 -15.84 0.97
CA ILE A 87 13.87 -16.08 1.92
C ILE A 87 13.43 -14.75 2.55
N VAL A 88 12.14 -14.54 2.68
CA VAL A 88 11.56 -13.39 3.38
C VAL A 88 11.78 -13.54 4.89
N LEU A 89 12.50 -12.60 5.47
CA LEU A 89 12.79 -12.58 6.91
C LEU A 89 11.75 -11.75 7.69
N GLU A 90 11.32 -10.65 7.10
CA GLU A 90 10.37 -9.73 7.72
C GLU A 90 9.47 -9.09 6.67
N GLN A 91 8.24 -8.73 7.06
CA GLN A 91 7.27 -8.05 6.22
C GLN A 91 6.60 -6.87 6.90
N ASN A 92 6.24 -5.87 6.12
CA ASN A 92 5.45 -4.72 6.56
C ASN A 92 4.44 -4.31 5.46
N PRO A 93 3.11 -4.37 5.68
CA PRO A 93 2.39 -4.70 6.94
C PRO A 93 2.57 -6.15 7.39
N LYS A 94 2.38 -6.37 8.68
CA LYS A 94 2.40 -7.73 9.27
C LYS A 94 1.28 -8.60 8.70
N ALA A 95 1.41 -9.91 8.84
CA ALA A 95 0.36 -10.86 8.50
C ALA A 95 -0.97 -10.50 9.19
N ASP A 96 -2.08 -10.87 8.56
CA ASP A 96 -3.48 -10.65 9.00
C ASP A 96 -3.93 -9.18 9.13
N VAL A 97 -3.07 -8.21 8.82
CA VAL A 97 -3.48 -6.81 8.77
C VAL A 97 -4.38 -6.57 7.55
N ALA A 98 -5.55 -5.98 7.79
CA ALA A 98 -6.48 -5.61 6.72
C ALA A 98 -5.99 -4.38 5.97
N VAL A 99 -5.72 -4.54 4.68
CA VAL A 99 -5.23 -3.49 3.79
C VAL A 99 -6.14 -3.32 2.57
N LYS A 100 -5.97 -2.24 1.83
CA LYS A 100 -6.66 -2.05 0.54
C LYS A 100 -6.02 -2.91 -0.56
N PRO A 101 -6.80 -3.43 -1.52
CA PRO A 101 -6.26 -4.05 -2.74
C PRO A 101 -5.28 -3.10 -3.44
N GLY A 102 -4.22 -3.64 -4.01
CA GLY A 102 -3.12 -2.87 -4.61
C GLY A 102 -2.13 -2.28 -3.60
N ARG A 103 -2.22 -2.66 -2.31
CA ARG A 103 -1.27 -2.21 -1.29
C ARG A 103 0.10 -2.85 -1.52
N LYS A 104 1.14 -2.05 -1.39
CA LYS A 104 2.54 -2.50 -1.38
C LYS A 104 2.90 -3.09 -0.03
N VAL A 105 3.46 -4.29 -0.06
CA VAL A 105 4.03 -4.97 1.11
C VAL A 105 5.54 -4.92 0.97
N TYR A 106 6.18 -4.27 1.91
CA TYR A 106 7.64 -4.18 1.96
C TYR A 106 8.19 -5.39 2.70
N VAL A 107 9.17 -6.04 2.12
CA VAL A 107 9.80 -7.22 2.72
C VAL A 107 11.31 -7.03 2.82
N THR A 108 11.88 -7.59 3.88
CA THR A 108 13.30 -7.79 4.04
C THR A 108 13.62 -9.24 3.71
N ILE A 109 14.53 -9.47 2.79
CA ILE A 109 14.91 -10.83 2.38
C ILE A 109 16.28 -11.21 2.92
N ASN A 110 16.55 -12.52 3.02
CA ASN A 110 17.89 -13.00 3.26
C ASN A 110 18.77 -12.78 2.02
N SER A 111 19.95 -12.21 2.21
CA SER A 111 20.90 -11.99 1.13
C SER A 111 21.47 -13.33 0.62
N PHE A 112 21.70 -13.44 -0.67
CA PHE A 112 22.33 -14.61 -1.29
C PHE A 112 23.82 -14.76 -0.93
N ALA A 113 24.44 -13.68 -0.48
CA ALA A 113 25.86 -13.70 -0.10
C ALA A 113 26.09 -12.81 1.13
N GLN A 114 27.04 -13.23 1.93
CA GLN A 114 27.56 -12.41 3.03
C GLN A 114 28.15 -11.11 2.48
N LYS A 115 27.93 -10.00 3.16
CA LYS A 115 28.50 -8.70 2.78
C LYS A 115 30.01 -8.77 2.82
N SER A 116 30.68 -8.64 1.68
CA SER A 116 32.11 -8.54 1.61
C SER A 116 32.57 -7.17 2.08
N VAL A 117 33.49 -7.14 3.03
CA VAL A 117 34.13 -5.91 3.52
C VAL A 117 35.60 -5.91 3.15
N LYS A 118 36.15 -4.75 2.81
CA LYS A 118 37.56 -4.60 2.50
C LYS A 118 38.35 -4.54 3.80
N ILE A 119 39.32 -5.47 3.97
CA ILE A 119 40.21 -5.48 5.14
C ILE A 119 41.09 -4.23 5.10
N PRO A 120 41.06 -3.35 6.12
CA PRO A 120 41.97 -2.20 6.18
C PRO A 120 43.40 -2.63 6.46
N TYR A 121 44.33 -1.83 5.96
CA TYR A 121 45.75 -2.04 6.27
C TYR A 121 46.04 -1.66 7.73
N VAL A 122 46.49 -2.61 8.52
CA VAL A 122 46.70 -2.44 9.97
C VAL A 122 48.16 -2.65 10.40
N THR A 123 49.07 -2.95 9.45
CA THR A 123 50.50 -3.16 9.78
C THR A 123 51.12 -1.86 10.23
N GLY A 124 51.89 -1.92 11.35
CA GLY A 124 52.52 -0.74 11.95
C GLY A 124 51.66 0.05 12.93
N TYR A 125 50.40 -0.30 13.08
CA TYR A 125 49.53 0.30 14.10
C TYR A 125 49.67 -0.42 15.45
N SER A 126 49.36 0.29 16.54
CA SER A 126 49.25 -0.36 17.85
C SER A 126 48.05 -1.33 17.84
N LEU A 127 48.07 -2.34 18.69
CA LEU A 127 46.99 -3.35 18.80
C LEU A 127 45.62 -2.69 18.97
N ARG A 128 45.54 -1.65 19.80
CA ARG A 128 44.30 -0.90 20.04
C ARG A 128 43.79 -0.21 18.77
N GLN A 129 44.67 0.43 18.00
CA GLN A 129 44.32 1.08 16.75
C GLN A 129 43.95 0.08 15.67
N ALA A 130 44.68 -1.05 15.56
CA ALA A 130 44.38 -2.11 14.62
C ALA A 130 42.98 -2.70 14.89
N LYS A 131 42.69 -3.02 16.15
CA LYS A 131 41.37 -3.50 16.58
C LYS A 131 40.27 -2.54 16.22
N ASN A 132 40.40 -1.27 16.57
CA ASN A 132 39.39 -0.25 16.27
C ASN A 132 39.17 -0.07 14.75
N ASN A 133 40.23 -0.10 13.94
CA ASN A 133 40.12 0.00 12.49
C ASN A 133 39.38 -1.20 11.87
N LEU A 134 39.60 -2.41 12.39
CA LEU A 134 38.94 -3.63 11.93
C LEU A 134 37.47 -3.63 12.35
N GLU A 135 37.13 -3.19 13.57
CA GLU A 135 35.74 -3.05 14.05
C GLU A 135 34.96 -2.02 13.22
N ILE A 136 35.57 -0.86 12.90
CA ILE A 136 34.98 0.15 12.01
C ILE A 136 34.73 -0.40 10.60
N ALA A 137 35.63 -1.29 10.12
CA ALA A 137 35.43 -1.97 8.85
C ALA A 137 34.33 -3.06 8.90
N GLY A 138 33.71 -3.32 10.06
CA GLY A 138 32.69 -4.33 10.25
C GLY A 138 33.26 -5.77 10.39
N LEU A 139 34.52 -5.90 10.80
CA LEU A 139 35.16 -7.19 11.08
C LEU A 139 35.16 -7.43 12.59
N GLU A 140 34.71 -8.61 12.98
CA GLU A 140 34.71 -9.08 14.36
C GLU A 140 36.06 -9.75 14.66
N ILE A 141 36.66 -9.46 15.86
CA ILE A 141 38.01 -9.96 16.24
C ILE A 141 37.89 -10.73 17.55
#